data_66212fe5842b6492874c3a53cf06f362
#
_entry.id   66212fe5842b6492874c3a53cf06f362
#
_cell.length_a   1.000
_cell.length_b   1.000
_cell.length_c   1.000
_cell.angle_alpha   90.00
_cell.angle_beta   90.00
_cell.angle_gamma   90.00
#
_symmetry.space_group_name_H-M   'P 1'
#
loop_
_entity.id
_entity.type
_entity.pdbx_description
1 polymer ?
#
loop_
_entity_poly.entity_id
_entity_poly.type
_entity_poly.pdbx_seq_one_letter_code
_entity_poly.pdbx_strand_id
1 'polypeptide(L)'
;GFAPSIEQLIIARLFLGIAIGVSSFAVPLYIAEISPANKRGSLVSMFQLMITIGVLASYLSDLMFADEGDMSCWRPMFYIGVVPALILLIGMAFMPESPRWLISRGRDEEGKSVLARIEGNEAMEDSYKTIKNELIKSEKDKSGIKELMKPWLRNAVIIGVGIMFFQQFVGINTVIYYSPKIFLMAGFDGAVSAIWAAVGVGVVNLLFTIVSVYFVDRLGRRKLYFTGLTGIFVSLLFQPLSCLLYTSDAADEARSVD
;
A
#
# COMPACT_ATOMS: atom_id res chain seq x y z
N GLY A 1 -8.61 11.88 -17.35
CA GLY A 1 -9.76 12.69 -17.68
C GLY A 1 -9.79 13.17 -19.13
N PHE A 2 -8.66 13.64 -19.70
CA PHE A 2 -8.59 14.18 -21.07
C PHE A 2 -8.40 13.12 -22.17
N ALA A 3 -8.31 11.84 -21.85
CA ALA A 3 -8.05 10.81 -22.85
C ALA A 3 -9.25 10.70 -23.83
N PRO A 4 -9.08 11.02 -25.11
CA PRO A 4 -10.12 10.90 -26.12
C PRO A 4 -10.25 9.46 -26.65
N SER A 5 -9.26 8.60 -26.39
CA SER A 5 -9.25 7.21 -26.83
C SER A 5 -8.82 6.25 -25.73
N ILE A 6 -9.23 4.98 -25.85
CA ILE A 6 -8.84 3.90 -24.93
C ILE A 6 -7.32 3.68 -24.92
N GLU A 7 -6.67 3.81 -26.07
CA GLU A 7 -5.22 3.64 -26.21
C GLU A 7 -4.45 4.65 -25.35
N GLN A 8 -4.86 5.92 -25.38
CA GLN A 8 -4.25 6.96 -24.54
C GLN A 8 -4.48 6.72 -23.05
N LEU A 9 -5.65 6.19 -22.68
CA LEU A 9 -5.93 5.80 -21.30
C LEU A 9 -4.99 4.67 -20.83
N ILE A 10 -4.75 3.67 -21.70
CA ILE A 10 -3.83 2.55 -21.40
C ILE A 10 -2.40 3.07 -21.21
N ILE A 11 -1.92 3.94 -22.12
CA ILE A 11 -0.59 4.54 -22.01
C ILE A 11 -0.46 5.36 -20.73
N ALA A 12 -1.44 6.20 -20.41
CA ALA A 12 -1.45 6.99 -19.17
C ALA A 12 -1.43 6.10 -17.92
N ARG A 13 -2.17 4.99 -17.90
CA ARG A 13 -2.13 4.00 -16.81
C ARG A 13 -0.80 3.29 -16.68
N LEU A 14 -0.11 3.03 -17.79
CA LEU A 14 1.23 2.45 -17.76
C LEU A 14 2.23 3.39 -17.05
N PHE A 15 2.24 4.68 -17.41
CA PHE A 15 3.08 5.67 -16.73
C PHE A 15 2.71 5.81 -15.25
N LEU A 16 1.41 5.82 -14.94
CA LEU A 16 0.92 5.86 -13.56
C LEU A 16 1.40 4.64 -12.76
N GLY A 17 1.35 3.44 -13.37
CA GLY A 17 1.84 2.21 -12.75
C GLY A 17 3.34 2.25 -12.43
N ILE A 18 4.17 2.77 -13.35
CA ILE A 18 5.61 2.98 -13.11
C ILE A 18 5.82 3.95 -11.94
N ALA A 19 5.11 5.10 -11.94
CA ALA A 19 5.22 6.10 -10.88
C ALA A 19 4.81 5.54 -9.51
N ILE A 20 3.71 4.78 -9.44
CA ILE A 20 3.27 4.12 -8.21
C ILE A 20 4.29 3.08 -7.76
N GLY A 21 4.85 2.29 -8.67
CA GLY A 21 5.88 1.29 -8.36
C GLY A 21 7.12 1.92 -7.72
N VAL A 22 7.62 3.01 -8.28
CA VAL A 22 8.75 3.77 -7.71
C VAL A 22 8.39 4.35 -6.34
N SER A 23 7.21 4.97 -6.22
CA SER A 23 6.76 5.58 -4.96
C SER A 23 6.55 4.53 -3.86
N SER A 24 6.03 3.36 -4.19
CA SER A 24 5.81 2.26 -3.22
C SER A 24 7.09 1.73 -2.59
N PHE A 25 8.22 1.86 -3.28
CA PHE A 25 9.54 1.54 -2.74
C PHE A 25 10.20 2.75 -2.06
N ALA A 26 10.19 3.91 -2.71
CA ALA A 26 10.91 5.09 -2.26
C ALA A 26 10.34 5.68 -0.96
N VAL A 27 9.00 5.73 -0.82
CA VAL A 27 8.36 6.36 0.35
C VAL A 27 8.64 5.62 1.65
N PRO A 28 8.45 4.29 1.79
CA PRO A 28 8.78 3.59 3.02
C PRO A 28 10.28 3.66 3.35
N LEU A 29 11.14 3.60 2.33
CA LEU A 29 12.59 3.74 2.51
C LEU A 29 12.95 5.12 3.05
N TYR A 30 12.42 6.19 2.45
CA TYR A 30 12.63 7.56 2.90
C TYR A 30 12.14 7.76 4.34
N ILE A 31 10.93 7.28 4.67
CA ILE A 31 10.40 7.32 6.03
C ILE A 31 11.33 6.58 7.00
N ALA A 32 11.85 5.41 6.62
CA ALA A 32 12.75 4.63 7.47
C ALA A 32 14.10 5.34 7.71
N GLU A 33 14.61 6.11 6.74
CA GLU A 33 15.86 6.83 6.83
C GLU A 33 15.76 8.15 7.60
N ILE A 34 14.60 8.83 7.51
CA ILE A 34 14.37 10.12 8.19
C ILE A 34 13.78 9.96 9.60
N SER A 35 13.36 8.74 9.96
CA SER A 35 12.71 8.47 11.24
C SER A 35 13.72 8.16 12.34
N PRO A 36 13.54 8.72 13.57
CA PRO A 36 14.29 8.31 14.74
C PRO A 36 14.15 6.80 15.00
N ALA A 37 15.21 6.15 15.46
CA ALA A 37 15.26 4.69 15.64
C ALA A 37 14.12 4.14 16.50
N ASN A 38 13.72 4.87 17.55
CA ASN A 38 12.66 4.49 18.49
C ASN A 38 11.23 4.55 17.89
N LYS A 39 11.00 5.33 16.82
CA LYS A 39 9.69 5.53 16.18
C LYS A 39 9.61 4.97 14.75
N ARG A 40 10.72 4.47 14.22
CA ARG A 40 10.80 4.00 12.81
C ARG A 40 9.72 2.98 12.46
N GLY A 41 9.50 1.98 13.31
CA GLY A 41 8.48 0.95 13.07
C GLY A 41 7.07 1.54 12.97
N SER A 42 6.69 2.41 13.89
CA SER A 42 5.39 3.08 13.90
C SER A 42 5.20 3.97 12.67
N LEU A 43 6.20 4.78 12.31
CA LEU A 43 6.13 5.68 11.16
C LEU A 43 6.05 4.93 9.82
N VAL A 44 6.76 3.81 9.67
CA VAL A 44 6.62 2.94 8.50
C VAL A 44 5.24 2.28 8.45
N SER A 45 4.65 1.93 9.61
CA SER A 45 3.28 1.39 9.65
C SER A 45 2.22 2.43 9.26
N MET A 46 2.48 3.73 9.52
CA MET A 46 1.60 4.83 9.06
C MET A 46 1.50 4.91 7.54
N PHE A 47 2.53 4.49 6.80
CA PHE A 47 2.46 4.39 5.33
C PHE A 47 1.32 3.48 4.89
N GLN A 48 1.16 2.31 5.52
CA GLN A 48 0.05 1.38 5.21
C GLN A 48 -1.31 1.99 5.59
N LEU A 49 -1.38 2.69 6.71
CA LEU A 49 -2.62 3.39 7.13
C LEU A 49 -3.02 4.45 6.10
N MET A 50 -2.06 5.24 5.59
CA MET A 50 -2.34 6.24 4.55
C MET A 50 -2.84 5.61 3.24
N ILE A 51 -2.35 4.43 2.87
CA ILE A 51 -2.87 3.69 1.71
C ILE A 51 -4.35 3.34 1.91
N THR A 52 -4.74 2.81 3.06
CA THR A 52 -6.14 2.43 3.33
C THR A 52 -7.07 3.64 3.42
N ILE A 53 -6.61 4.76 3.98
CA ILE A 53 -7.33 6.03 3.94
C ILE A 53 -7.52 6.49 2.49
N GLY A 54 -6.48 6.39 1.66
CA GLY A 54 -6.55 6.74 0.24
C GLY A 54 -7.55 5.90 -0.53
N VAL A 55 -7.61 4.59 -0.27
CA VAL A 55 -8.60 3.68 -0.86
C VAL A 55 -10.02 4.09 -0.47
N LEU A 56 -10.27 4.35 0.81
CA LEU A 56 -11.60 4.81 1.27
C LEU A 56 -11.96 6.17 0.66
N ALA A 57 -11.03 7.12 0.61
CA ALA A 57 -11.25 8.43 -0.01
C ALA A 57 -11.55 8.30 -1.51
N SER A 58 -10.94 7.34 -2.21
CA SER A 58 -11.24 7.04 -3.61
C SER A 58 -12.69 6.57 -3.77
N TYR A 59 -13.14 5.60 -2.95
CA TYR A 59 -14.54 5.13 -3.01
C TYR A 59 -15.55 6.23 -2.70
N LEU A 60 -15.25 7.09 -1.72
CA LEU A 60 -16.12 8.24 -1.39
C LEU A 60 -16.14 9.24 -2.54
N SER A 61 -15.02 9.48 -3.21
CA SER A 61 -14.93 10.32 -4.39
C SER A 61 -15.74 9.73 -5.55
N ASP A 62 -15.62 8.44 -5.80
CA ASP A 62 -16.37 7.75 -6.83
C ASP A 62 -17.88 7.87 -6.57
N LEU A 63 -18.29 7.73 -5.30
CA LEU A 63 -19.70 7.92 -4.91
C LEU A 63 -20.22 9.34 -5.16
N MET A 64 -19.38 10.37 -4.92
CA MET A 64 -19.78 11.77 -5.14
C MET A 64 -20.03 12.11 -6.61
N PHE A 65 -19.37 11.41 -7.53
CA PHE A 65 -19.45 11.64 -8.98
C PHE A 65 -20.20 10.54 -9.72
N ALA A 66 -20.69 9.51 -9.01
CA ALA A 66 -21.47 8.45 -9.61
C ALA A 66 -22.83 8.99 -10.05
N ASP A 67 -23.10 8.96 -11.33
CA ASP A 67 -24.40 9.28 -11.93
C ASP A 67 -24.77 8.16 -12.91
N GLU A 68 -25.93 7.56 -12.71
CA GLU A 68 -26.43 6.47 -13.56
C GLU A 68 -26.85 6.95 -14.96
N GLY A 69 -27.09 8.26 -15.12
CA GLY A 69 -27.49 8.89 -16.39
C GLY A 69 -26.33 9.40 -17.24
N ASP A 70 -25.14 9.58 -16.68
CA ASP A 70 -24.00 10.16 -17.39
C ASP A 70 -22.85 9.16 -17.58
N MET A 71 -22.64 8.73 -18.83
CA MET A 71 -21.50 7.88 -19.19
C MET A 71 -20.13 8.55 -19.04
N SER A 72 -20.09 9.87 -18.76
CA SER A 72 -18.84 10.63 -18.60
C SER A 72 -18.42 10.81 -17.14
N CYS A 73 -19.21 10.30 -16.19
CA CYS A 73 -18.98 10.44 -14.74
C CYS A 73 -17.60 9.90 -14.26
N TRP A 74 -16.97 8.99 -15.00
CA TRP A 74 -15.64 8.48 -14.69
C TRP A 74 -14.52 9.54 -14.83
N ARG A 75 -14.75 10.60 -15.63
CA ARG A 75 -13.73 11.65 -15.85
C ARG A 75 -13.44 12.47 -14.59
N PRO A 76 -14.44 13.07 -13.91
CA PRO A 76 -14.19 13.77 -12.64
C PRO A 76 -13.60 12.87 -11.56
N MET A 77 -13.97 11.58 -11.51
CA MET A 77 -13.36 10.62 -10.57
C MET A 77 -11.84 10.52 -10.73
N PHE A 78 -11.33 10.56 -11.98
CA PHE A 78 -9.89 10.60 -12.24
C PHE A 78 -9.24 11.95 -11.92
N TYR A 79 -9.97 13.06 -12.10
CA TYR A 79 -9.41 14.40 -11.83
C TYR A 79 -9.14 14.64 -10.35
N ILE A 80 -9.98 14.12 -9.48
CA ILE A 80 -9.80 14.33 -8.04
C ILE A 80 -8.48 13.72 -7.54
N GLY A 81 -7.98 12.65 -8.17
CA GLY A 81 -6.68 12.06 -7.88
C GLY A 81 -5.48 12.97 -8.16
N VAL A 82 -5.67 14.02 -8.97
CA VAL A 82 -4.62 15.01 -9.25
C VAL A 82 -4.34 15.87 -8.02
N VAL A 83 -5.36 16.14 -7.19
CA VAL A 83 -5.21 16.99 -5.99
C VAL A 83 -4.20 16.44 -5.00
N PRO A 84 -4.32 15.19 -4.49
CA PRO A 84 -3.31 14.64 -3.60
C PRO A 84 -1.94 14.46 -4.26
N ALA A 85 -1.90 14.18 -5.57
CA ALA A 85 -0.64 14.10 -6.31
C ALA A 85 0.09 15.44 -6.36
N LEU A 86 -0.61 16.55 -6.58
CA LEU A 86 -0.03 17.90 -6.53
C LEU A 86 0.43 18.27 -5.13
N ILE A 87 -0.36 17.96 -4.09
CA ILE A 87 0.02 18.19 -2.70
C ILE A 87 1.31 17.43 -2.37
N LEU A 88 1.40 16.18 -2.78
CA LEU A 88 2.61 15.37 -2.58
C LEU A 88 3.81 15.95 -3.33
N LEU A 89 3.64 16.34 -4.60
CA LEU A 89 4.71 16.93 -5.42
C LEU A 89 5.26 18.21 -4.79
N ILE A 90 4.36 19.10 -4.37
CA ILE A 90 4.73 20.36 -3.71
C ILE A 90 5.37 20.07 -2.35
N GLY A 91 4.80 19.17 -1.56
CA GLY A 91 5.32 18.79 -0.25
C GLY A 91 6.73 18.22 -0.35
N MET A 92 6.98 17.33 -1.31
CA MET A 92 8.31 16.75 -1.53
C MET A 92 9.37 17.79 -1.93
N ALA A 93 8.99 18.87 -2.61
CA ALA A 93 9.93 19.96 -2.95
C ALA A 93 10.47 20.69 -1.72
N PHE A 94 9.76 20.66 -0.59
CA PHE A 94 10.18 21.27 0.69
C PHE A 94 10.83 20.27 1.66
N MET A 95 10.79 18.98 1.35
CA MET A 95 11.40 17.98 2.22
C MET A 95 12.91 17.90 2.01
N PRO A 96 13.70 17.76 3.10
CA PRO A 96 15.14 17.60 3.00
C PRO A 96 15.48 16.23 2.37
N GLU A 97 16.66 16.14 1.77
CA GLU A 97 17.20 14.86 1.34
C GLU A 97 17.50 13.92 2.52
N SER A 98 17.50 12.61 2.27
CA SER A 98 17.83 11.63 3.31
C SER A 98 19.25 11.87 3.87
N PRO A 99 19.43 11.86 5.22
CA PRO A 99 20.75 12.02 5.83
C PRO A 99 21.75 10.97 5.33
N ARG A 100 21.30 9.73 5.17
CA ARG A 100 22.11 8.61 4.68
C ARG A 100 22.59 8.85 3.24
N TRP A 101 21.72 9.37 2.39
CA TRP A 101 22.07 9.71 1.01
C TRP A 101 23.05 10.89 0.95
N LEU A 102 22.83 11.95 1.74
CA LEU A 102 23.74 13.09 1.81
C LEU A 102 25.15 12.69 2.22
N ILE A 103 25.28 11.89 3.28
CA ILE A 103 26.57 11.41 3.78
C ILE A 103 27.22 10.49 2.76
N SER A 104 26.47 9.64 2.04
CA SER A 104 27.00 8.76 0.99
C SER A 104 27.56 9.54 -0.20
N ARG A 105 27.11 10.79 -0.43
CA ARG A 105 27.60 11.71 -1.46
C ARG A 105 28.71 12.65 -0.97
N GLY A 106 29.20 12.49 0.27
CA GLY A 106 30.22 13.34 0.86
C GLY A 106 29.73 14.72 1.33
N ARG A 107 28.37 14.93 1.36
CA ARG A 107 27.75 16.17 1.87
C ARG A 107 27.52 16.07 3.37
N ASP A 108 28.61 15.86 4.13
CA ASP A 108 28.55 15.51 5.55
C ASP A 108 27.89 16.60 6.40
N GLU A 109 28.17 17.88 6.15
CA GLU A 109 27.60 18.98 6.92
C GLU A 109 26.09 19.11 6.76
N GLU A 110 25.58 18.91 5.56
CA GLU A 110 24.15 18.91 5.30
C GLU A 110 23.47 17.70 5.94
N GLY A 111 24.11 16.49 5.83
CA GLY A 111 23.64 15.29 6.50
C GLY A 111 23.54 15.47 8.01
N LYS A 112 24.54 16.09 8.64
CA LYS A 112 24.51 16.43 10.07
C LYS A 112 23.41 17.41 10.42
N SER A 113 23.19 18.44 9.60
CA SER A 113 22.12 19.41 9.83
C SER A 113 20.73 18.77 9.81
N VAL A 114 20.49 17.82 8.89
CA VAL A 114 19.24 17.07 8.84
C VAL A 114 19.10 16.14 10.04
N LEU A 115 20.16 15.41 10.43
CA LEU A 115 20.16 14.57 11.63
C LEU A 115 19.88 15.38 12.91
N ALA A 116 20.48 16.56 13.04
CA ALA A 116 20.23 17.44 14.19
C ALA A 116 18.76 17.90 14.29
N ARG A 117 18.09 18.11 13.13
CA ARG A 117 16.65 18.44 13.11
C ARG A 117 15.77 17.26 13.51
N ILE A 118 16.18 16.02 13.22
CA ILE A 118 15.40 14.79 13.45
C ILE A 118 15.57 14.26 14.86
N GLU A 119 16.80 14.15 15.33
CA GLU A 119 17.18 13.46 16.57
C GLU A 119 17.66 14.40 17.67
N GLY A 120 17.91 15.67 17.34
CA GLY A 120 18.52 16.63 18.24
C GLY A 120 20.04 16.60 18.19
N ASN A 121 20.67 17.67 18.72
CA ASN A 121 22.12 17.84 18.65
C ASN A 121 22.91 16.79 19.45
N GLU A 122 22.33 16.24 20.52
CA GLU A 122 22.99 15.26 21.37
C GLU A 122 23.16 13.89 20.71
N ALA A 123 22.13 13.42 19.99
CA ALA A 123 22.13 12.12 19.31
C ALA A 123 22.73 12.18 17.90
N MET A 124 22.83 13.37 17.30
CA MET A 124 23.27 13.57 15.92
C MET A 124 24.65 12.97 15.64
N GLU A 125 25.62 13.22 16.54
CA GLU A 125 27.01 12.82 16.31
C GLU A 125 27.18 11.28 16.33
N ASP A 126 26.44 10.58 17.20
CA ASP A 126 26.46 9.12 17.28
C ASP A 126 25.77 8.49 16.08
N SER A 127 24.64 9.04 15.64
CA SER A 127 23.94 8.59 14.42
C SER A 127 24.80 8.83 13.18
N TYR A 128 25.45 10.00 13.07
CA TYR A 128 26.38 10.28 11.97
C TYR A 128 27.53 9.28 11.91
N LYS A 129 28.21 9.01 13.05
CA LYS A 129 29.29 8.02 13.12
C LYS A 129 28.78 6.62 12.72
N THR A 130 27.62 6.22 13.16
CA THR A 130 27.01 4.93 12.84
C THR A 130 26.78 4.81 11.34
N ILE A 131 26.13 5.78 10.71
CA ILE A 131 25.86 5.82 9.26
C ILE A 131 27.18 5.81 8.48
N LYS A 132 28.16 6.62 8.87
CA LYS A 132 29.47 6.69 8.20
C LYS A 132 30.24 5.37 8.28
N ASN A 133 30.22 4.71 9.42
CA ASN A 133 30.85 3.41 9.59
C ASN A 133 30.15 2.31 8.76
N GLU A 134 28.83 2.34 8.66
CA GLU A 134 28.07 1.42 7.80
C GLU A 134 28.42 1.65 6.32
N LEU A 135 28.50 2.90 5.86
CA LEU A 135 28.86 3.24 4.49
C LEU A 135 30.28 2.78 4.14
N ILE A 136 31.25 3.01 5.02
CA ILE A 136 32.65 2.57 4.83
C ILE A 136 32.73 1.02 4.74
N LYS A 137 31.97 0.30 5.57
CA LYS A 137 31.90 -1.18 5.50
C LYS A 137 31.29 -1.62 4.16
N SER A 138 30.20 -0.97 3.73
CA SER A 138 29.52 -1.28 2.48
C SER A 138 30.41 -1.02 1.26
N GLU A 139 31.22 0.06 1.27
CA GLU A 139 32.19 0.34 0.19
C GLU A 139 33.33 -0.69 0.12
N LYS A 140 33.84 -1.12 1.28
CA LYS A 140 34.89 -2.15 1.34
C LYS A 140 34.42 -3.50 0.80
N ASP A 141 33.18 -3.86 1.06
CA ASP A 141 32.63 -5.15 0.64
C ASP A 141 32.17 -5.17 -0.83
N LYS A 142 32.17 -4.02 -1.56
CA LYS A 142 31.65 -3.89 -2.94
C LYS A 142 30.42 -4.77 -3.18
N SER A 143 29.49 -4.67 -2.27
CA SER A 143 28.36 -5.58 -2.13
C SER A 143 27.34 -5.33 -3.26
N GLY A 144 27.49 -6.08 -4.35
CA GLY A 144 26.49 -6.11 -5.42
C GLY A 144 25.36 -7.11 -5.08
N ILE A 145 24.42 -7.25 -6.02
CA ILE A 145 23.31 -8.23 -5.95
C ILE A 145 23.78 -9.65 -5.56
N LYS A 146 25.03 -10.01 -5.91
CA LYS A 146 25.64 -11.29 -5.53
C LYS A 146 25.77 -11.50 -4.02
N GLU A 147 25.78 -10.45 -3.20
CA GLU A 147 25.82 -10.57 -1.74
C GLU A 147 24.49 -11.05 -1.16
N LEU A 148 23.37 -10.69 -1.79
CA LEU A 148 22.06 -11.22 -1.41
C LEU A 148 21.96 -12.74 -1.53
N MET A 149 22.83 -13.35 -2.32
CA MET A 149 22.91 -14.79 -2.53
C MET A 149 23.82 -15.51 -1.53
N LYS A 150 24.52 -14.77 -0.63
CA LYS A 150 25.36 -15.39 0.42
C LYS A 150 24.49 -16.24 1.36
N PRO A 151 24.98 -17.39 1.87
CA PRO A 151 24.18 -18.36 2.64
C PRO A 151 23.48 -17.76 3.86
N TRP A 152 24.07 -16.80 4.54
CA TRP A 152 23.51 -16.15 5.73
C TRP A 152 22.37 -15.18 5.40
N LEU A 153 22.37 -14.55 4.22
CA LEU A 153 21.35 -13.58 3.79
C LEU A 153 20.27 -14.22 2.90
N ARG A 154 20.63 -15.26 2.16
CA ARG A 154 19.75 -15.96 1.21
C ARG A 154 18.43 -16.38 1.84
N ASN A 155 18.45 -16.95 3.04
CA ASN A 155 17.22 -17.39 3.70
C ASN A 155 16.28 -16.21 4.02
N ALA A 156 16.82 -15.08 4.48
CA ALA A 156 16.04 -13.88 4.73
C ALA A 156 15.44 -13.32 3.42
N VAL A 157 16.19 -13.31 2.33
CA VAL A 157 15.71 -12.88 1.00
C VAL A 157 14.61 -13.80 0.50
N ILE A 158 14.80 -15.14 0.58
CA ILE A 158 13.79 -16.11 0.14
C ILE A 158 12.49 -15.94 0.94
N ILE A 159 12.58 -15.79 2.25
CA ILE A 159 11.42 -15.57 3.12
C ILE A 159 10.74 -14.25 2.76
N GLY A 160 11.48 -13.15 2.63
CA GLY A 160 10.93 -11.83 2.32
C GLY A 160 10.24 -11.81 0.96
N VAL A 161 10.91 -12.29 -0.09
CA VAL A 161 10.34 -12.39 -1.44
C VAL A 161 9.14 -13.34 -1.46
N GLY A 162 9.23 -14.50 -0.79
CA GLY A 162 8.15 -15.47 -0.70
C GLY A 162 6.90 -14.88 -0.04
N ILE A 163 7.05 -14.17 1.08
CA ILE A 163 5.94 -13.51 1.76
C ILE A 163 5.26 -12.49 0.82
N MET A 164 6.03 -11.64 0.16
CA MET A 164 5.48 -10.63 -0.76
C MET A 164 4.81 -11.28 -1.97
N PHE A 165 5.39 -12.34 -2.51
CA PHE A 165 4.81 -13.10 -3.62
C PHE A 165 3.45 -13.68 -3.24
N PHE A 166 3.38 -14.46 -2.16
CA PHE A 166 2.13 -15.08 -1.71
C PHE A 166 1.09 -14.05 -1.28
N GLN A 167 1.49 -12.91 -0.70
CA GLN A 167 0.59 -11.82 -0.35
C GLN A 167 -0.18 -11.29 -1.57
N GLN A 168 0.48 -11.18 -2.73
CA GLN A 168 -0.20 -10.73 -3.95
C GLN A 168 -1.19 -11.79 -4.48
N PHE A 169 -0.86 -13.07 -4.33
CA PHE A 169 -1.73 -14.17 -4.78
C PHE A 169 -2.98 -14.38 -3.91
N VAL A 170 -3.01 -13.85 -2.71
CA VAL A 170 -4.24 -13.85 -1.86
C VAL A 170 -5.40 -13.09 -2.51
N GLY A 171 -5.12 -12.21 -3.49
CA GLY A 171 -6.15 -11.55 -4.29
C GLY A 171 -6.80 -10.34 -3.62
N ILE A 172 -6.26 -9.81 -2.52
CA ILE A 172 -6.82 -8.65 -1.83
C ILE A 172 -6.97 -7.43 -2.76
N ASN A 173 -6.01 -7.21 -3.66
CA ASN A 173 -6.07 -6.12 -4.63
C ASN A 173 -7.21 -6.33 -5.63
N THR A 174 -7.49 -7.58 -6.02
CA THR A 174 -8.62 -7.90 -6.90
C THR A 174 -9.93 -7.55 -6.21
N VAL A 175 -10.11 -7.95 -4.95
CA VAL A 175 -11.32 -7.62 -4.18
C VAL A 175 -11.49 -6.10 -4.06
N ILE A 176 -10.44 -5.36 -3.73
CA ILE A 176 -10.49 -3.90 -3.59
C ILE A 176 -10.83 -3.24 -4.94
N TYR A 177 -10.09 -3.53 -6.01
CA TYR A 177 -10.26 -2.82 -7.29
C TYR A 177 -11.54 -3.18 -8.04
N TYR A 178 -12.03 -4.40 -7.88
CA TYR A 178 -13.24 -4.86 -8.55
C TYR A 178 -14.47 -4.93 -7.62
N SER A 179 -14.36 -4.39 -6.41
CA SER A 179 -15.42 -4.41 -5.40
C SER A 179 -16.78 -3.97 -5.96
N PRO A 180 -16.93 -2.82 -6.62
CA PRO A 180 -18.22 -2.42 -7.17
C PRO A 180 -18.76 -3.40 -8.22
N LYS A 181 -17.89 -3.94 -9.07
CA LYS A 181 -18.29 -4.92 -10.09
C LYS A 181 -18.72 -6.24 -9.47
N ILE A 182 -18.05 -6.69 -8.41
CA ILE A 182 -18.40 -7.91 -7.68
C ILE A 182 -19.81 -7.76 -7.07
N PHE A 183 -20.12 -6.61 -6.46
CA PHE A 183 -21.44 -6.35 -5.89
C PHE A 183 -22.54 -6.26 -6.94
N LEU A 184 -22.27 -5.66 -8.11
CA LEU A 184 -23.22 -5.70 -9.22
C LEU A 184 -23.50 -7.13 -9.69
N MET A 185 -22.48 -7.99 -9.78
CA MET A 185 -22.66 -9.40 -10.14
C MET A 185 -23.37 -10.21 -9.06
N ALA A 186 -23.28 -9.78 -7.79
CA ALA A 186 -23.99 -10.37 -6.66
C ALA A 186 -25.45 -9.92 -6.53
N GLY A 187 -25.98 -9.13 -7.49
CA GLY A 187 -27.39 -8.76 -7.55
C GLY A 187 -27.73 -7.41 -6.91
N PHE A 188 -26.75 -6.55 -6.67
CA PHE A 188 -27.03 -5.16 -6.26
C PHE A 188 -27.54 -4.37 -7.45
N ASP A 189 -28.71 -3.74 -7.31
CA ASP A 189 -29.33 -2.93 -8.33
C ASP A 189 -28.65 -1.55 -8.42
N GLY A 190 -28.06 -1.24 -9.59
CA GLY A 190 -27.48 0.06 -9.90
C GLY A 190 -26.01 0.23 -9.44
N ALA A 191 -25.31 1.09 -10.17
CA ALA A 191 -23.88 1.37 -9.91
C ALA A 191 -23.67 2.06 -8.55
N VAL A 192 -24.58 2.94 -8.15
CA VAL A 192 -24.49 3.70 -6.90
C VAL A 192 -24.58 2.77 -5.68
N SER A 193 -25.49 1.78 -5.70
CA SER A 193 -25.63 0.81 -4.61
C SER A 193 -24.38 -0.06 -4.46
N ALA A 194 -23.78 -0.47 -5.57
CA ALA A 194 -22.54 -1.24 -5.59
C ALA A 194 -21.34 -0.45 -5.06
N ILE A 195 -21.26 0.86 -5.35
CA ILE A 195 -20.22 1.74 -4.80
C ILE A 195 -20.42 1.92 -3.30
N TRP A 196 -21.67 2.07 -2.81
CA TRP A 196 -21.96 2.11 -1.37
C TRP A 196 -21.45 0.86 -0.63
N ALA A 197 -21.67 -0.32 -1.22
CA ALA A 197 -21.15 -1.56 -0.66
C ALA A 197 -19.61 -1.58 -0.65
N ALA A 198 -18.97 -1.06 -1.70
CA ALA A 198 -17.51 -0.91 -1.75
C ALA A 198 -16.98 0.07 -0.69
N VAL A 199 -17.69 1.16 -0.40
CA VAL A 199 -17.36 2.07 0.73
C VAL A 199 -17.40 1.29 2.05
N GLY A 200 -18.40 0.43 2.26
CA GLY A 200 -18.46 -0.45 3.43
C GLY A 200 -17.22 -1.33 3.59
N VAL A 201 -16.76 -1.95 2.49
CA VAL A 201 -15.49 -2.72 2.48
C VAL A 201 -14.29 -1.82 2.82
N GLY A 202 -14.23 -0.61 2.27
CA GLY A 202 -13.18 0.37 2.57
C GLY A 202 -13.13 0.76 4.04
N VAL A 203 -14.29 1.00 4.66
CA VAL A 203 -14.41 1.33 6.10
C VAL A 203 -13.91 0.15 6.96
N VAL A 204 -14.36 -1.06 6.67
CA VAL A 204 -13.92 -2.27 7.39
C VAL A 204 -12.40 -2.44 7.26
N ASN A 205 -11.85 -2.29 6.05
CA ASN A 205 -10.41 -2.36 5.81
C ASN A 205 -9.64 -1.31 6.64
N LEU A 206 -10.11 -0.07 6.67
CA LEU A 206 -9.51 1.00 7.47
C LEU A 206 -9.53 0.68 8.96
N LEU A 207 -10.67 0.24 9.50
CA LEU A 207 -10.82 -0.10 10.92
C LEU A 207 -9.85 -1.21 11.31
N PHE A 208 -9.79 -2.29 10.54
CA PHE A 208 -8.85 -3.39 10.82
C PHE A 208 -7.39 -2.99 10.63
N THR A 209 -7.08 -2.07 9.73
CA THR A 209 -5.72 -1.51 9.61
C THR A 209 -5.33 -0.71 10.85
N ILE A 210 -6.22 0.13 11.38
CA ILE A 210 -5.98 0.87 12.64
C ILE A 210 -5.73 -0.11 13.79
N VAL A 211 -6.58 -1.13 13.92
CA VAL A 211 -6.40 -2.18 14.92
C VAL A 211 -5.05 -2.88 14.76
N SER A 212 -4.68 -3.24 13.53
CA SER A 212 -3.41 -3.90 13.23
C SER A 212 -2.21 -3.02 13.60
N VAL A 213 -2.22 -1.74 13.26
CA VAL A 213 -1.15 -0.78 13.61
C VAL A 213 -1.00 -0.65 15.12
N TYR A 214 -2.12 -0.63 15.85
CA TYR A 214 -2.09 -0.53 17.31
C TYR A 214 -1.54 -1.80 17.99
N PHE A 215 -1.90 -2.98 17.46
CA PHE A 215 -1.53 -4.26 18.06
C PHE A 215 -0.17 -4.81 17.60
N VAL A 216 0.41 -4.31 16.49
CA VAL A 216 1.67 -4.84 15.93
C VAL A 216 2.83 -4.77 16.91
N ASP A 217 2.92 -3.70 17.70
CA ASP A 217 3.99 -3.53 18.68
C ASP A 217 3.72 -4.27 20.00
N ARG A 218 2.44 -4.59 20.31
CA ARG A 218 2.04 -5.27 21.55
C ARG A 218 2.06 -6.80 21.44
N LEU A 219 1.48 -7.35 20.38
CA LEU A 219 1.35 -8.80 20.16
C LEU A 219 2.57 -9.42 19.46
N GLY A 220 3.37 -8.56 18.82
CA GLY A 220 4.48 -8.99 17.99
C GLY A 220 4.06 -9.41 16.59
N ARG A 221 4.92 -9.13 15.62
CA ARG A 221 4.67 -9.26 14.18
C ARG A 221 4.29 -10.68 13.75
N ARG A 222 4.94 -11.70 14.36
CA ARG A 222 4.72 -13.12 14.01
C ARG A 222 3.31 -13.59 14.37
N LYS A 223 2.83 -13.27 15.59
CA LYS A 223 1.49 -13.69 16.04
C LYS A 223 0.40 -13.01 15.22
N LEU A 224 0.56 -11.70 14.97
CA LEU A 224 -0.39 -10.94 14.17
C LEU A 224 -0.48 -11.45 12.73
N TYR A 225 0.66 -11.84 12.15
CA TYR A 225 0.70 -12.41 10.81
C TYR A 225 -0.03 -13.77 10.74
N PHE A 226 0.18 -14.66 11.72
CA PHE A 226 -0.54 -15.94 11.76
C PHE A 226 -2.05 -15.77 11.96
N THR A 227 -2.49 -14.86 12.83
CA THR A 227 -3.94 -14.59 13.00
C THR A 227 -4.56 -14.05 11.71
N GLY A 228 -3.88 -13.14 11.02
CA GLY A 228 -4.31 -12.62 9.72
C GLY A 228 -4.42 -13.73 8.66
N LEU A 229 -3.40 -14.55 8.50
CA LEU A 229 -3.40 -15.67 7.54
C LEU A 229 -4.52 -16.68 7.84
N THR A 230 -4.73 -17.02 9.12
CA THR A 230 -5.84 -17.90 9.52
C THR A 230 -7.19 -17.31 9.15
N GLY A 231 -7.39 -16.02 9.39
CA GLY A 231 -8.61 -15.31 8.99
C GLY A 231 -8.84 -15.34 7.47
N ILE A 232 -7.80 -15.08 6.69
CA ILE A 232 -7.86 -15.14 5.22
C ILE A 232 -8.20 -16.57 4.76
N PHE A 233 -7.51 -17.57 5.29
CA PHE A 233 -7.75 -18.98 4.94
C PHE A 233 -9.19 -19.39 5.21
N VAL A 234 -9.70 -19.08 6.39
CA VAL A 234 -11.09 -19.35 6.77
C VAL A 234 -12.06 -18.63 5.84
N SER A 235 -11.85 -17.35 5.56
CA SER A 235 -12.72 -16.57 4.67
C SER A 235 -12.74 -17.13 3.25
N LEU A 236 -11.59 -17.53 2.71
CA LEU A 236 -11.48 -18.12 1.37
C LEU A 236 -12.11 -19.51 1.29
N LEU A 237 -12.16 -20.27 2.38
CA LEU A 237 -12.88 -21.55 2.43
C LEU A 237 -14.40 -21.36 2.43
N PHE A 238 -14.90 -20.35 3.13
CA PHE A 238 -16.34 -20.08 3.20
C PHE A 238 -16.90 -19.45 1.92
N GLN A 239 -16.10 -18.71 1.17
CA GLN A 239 -16.56 -18.01 -0.04
C GLN A 239 -17.09 -18.94 -1.14
N PRO A 240 -16.40 -20.03 -1.55
CA PRO A 240 -16.97 -20.98 -2.52
C PRO A 240 -18.13 -21.79 -1.96
N LEU A 241 -18.15 -22.07 -0.65
CA LEU A 241 -19.25 -22.79 0.00
C LEU A 241 -20.54 -21.99 -0.08
N SER A 242 -20.48 -20.68 0.20
CA SER A 242 -21.63 -19.77 0.07
C SER A 242 -22.11 -19.66 -1.37
N CYS A 243 -21.21 -19.68 -2.36
CA CYS A 243 -21.56 -19.65 -3.77
C CYS A 243 -22.25 -20.94 -4.20
N LEU A 244 -21.79 -22.10 -3.72
CA LEU A 244 -22.41 -23.40 -3.99
C LEU A 244 -23.81 -23.50 -3.39
N LEU A 245 -24.02 -23.02 -2.18
CA LEU A 245 -25.35 -23.02 -1.54
C LEU A 245 -26.32 -22.10 -2.29
N TYR A 246 -25.88 -20.92 -2.69
CA TYR A 246 -26.70 -19.98 -3.45
C TYR A 246 -27.10 -20.52 -4.84
N THR A 247 -26.18 -21.21 -5.55
CA THR A 247 -26.50 -21.84 -6.82
C THR A 247 -27.41 -23.07 -6.67
N SER A 248 -27.32 -23.80 -5.55
CA SER A 248 -28.21 -24.91 -5.22
C SER A 248 -29.63 -24.41 -4.97
N ASP A 249 -29.79 -23.36 -4.14
CA ASP A 249 -31.09 -22.77 -3.84
C ASP A 249 -31.79 -22.21 -5.09
N ALA A 250 -31.04 -21.54 -5.95
CA ALA A 250 -31.55 -21.03 -7.24
C ALA A 250 -31.97 -22.14 -8.19
N ALA A 251 -31.27 -23.29 -8.19
CA ALA A 251 -31.63 -24.46 -9.00
C ALA A 251 -32.87 -25.19 -8.47
N ASP A 252 -33.06 -25.21 -7.14
CA ASP A 252 -34.24 -25.81 -6.52
C ASP A 252 -35.48 -24.92 -6.68
N GLU A 253 -35.30 -23.59 -6.64
CA GLU A 253 -36.37 -22.64 -6.91
C GLU A 253 -36.85 -22.69 -8.36
N ALA A 254 -35.92 -22.82 -9.31
CA ALA A 254 -36.26 -23.05 -10.73
C ALA A 254 -37.00 -24.35 -10.99
N ARG A 255 -36.73 -25.43 -10.23
CA ARG A 255 -37.43 -26.71 -10.29
C ARG A 255 -38.82 -26.70 -9.67
N SER A 256 -39.08 -25.79 -8.75
CA SER A 256 -40.37 -25.71 -8.05
C SER A 256 -41.45 -24.94 -8.86
N VAL A 257 -41.04 -24.29 -9.95
CA VAL A 257 -41.93 -23.50 -10.85
C VAL A 257 -42.41 -24.26 -12.06
N ASP A 258 -41.84 -25.45 -12.34
CA ASP A 258 -42.31 -26.42 -13.36
C ASP A 258 -43.22 -27.49 -12.71
#